data_9b1ae1da8039d99f8d571f2e6354a6ae
#
_entry.id   9b1ae1da8039d99f8d571f2e6354a6ae
#
_cell.length_a   1.000
_cell.length_b   1.000
_cell.length_c   1.000
_cell.angle_alpha   90.00
_cell.angle_beta   90.00
_cell.angle_gamma   90.00
#
_symmetry.space_group_name_H-M   'P 1'
#
loop_
_entity.id
_entity.type
_entity.pdbx_description
1 polymer ?
#
loop_
_entity_poly.entity_id
_entity_poly.type
_entity_poly.pdbx_seq_one_letter_code
_entity_poly.pdbx_strand_id
1 'polypeptide(L)'
;NEIVAFVPNFKKLNSNGEYIFDHMFENAYYQIGSNYFPKYLSGIPFTPVTRLKFIYSKNSVDQDKIIKLIIKVIKEQNISSFHANFIDSKTSKKLEEYKFFKRIGIQYHWVNNSFSDFDDFLNSMKSRKKKTIIKERKFLKDHGVSFLTKEGNKIDEKDIKNLYSCYLNTIEKKWSRPYLN
;
A
#
# COMPACT_ATOMS: atom_id res chain seq x y z
N ASN A 1 31.97 11.80 2.27
CA ASN A 1 30.56 12.14 2.49
C ASN A 1 29.83 10.89 2.99
N GLU A 2 29.19 11.00 4.14
CA GLU A 2 28.41 9.93 4.75
C GLU A 2 26.91 10.20 4.51
N ILE A 3 26.16 9.13 4.17
CA ILE A 3 24.70 9.21 4.05
C ILE A 3 24.10 9.12 5.45
N VAL A 4 23.53 10.21 5.93
CA VAL A 4 22.95 10.30 7.28
C VAL A 4 21.42 10.14 7.31
N ALA A 5 20.76 10.30 6.16
CA ALA A 5 19.31 10.11 6.04
C ALA A 5 18.92 9.62 4.65
N PHE A 6 17.84 8.84 4.59
CA PHE A 6 17.23 8.37 3.35
C PHE A 6 15.70 8.45 3.47
N VAL A 7 15.08 9.13 2.51
CA VAL A 7 13.63 9.22 2.39
C VAL A 7 13.26 8.87 0.95
N PRO A 8 12.67 7.70 0.68
CA PRO A 8 12.28 7.33 -0.67
C PRO A 8 11.18 8.28 -1.18
N ASN A 9 11.40 8.91 -2.31
CA ASN A 9 10.45 9.82 -2.93
C ASN A 9 10.31 9.51 -4.42
N PHE A 10 9.07 9.37 -4.86
CA PHE A 10 8.72 9.12 -6.25
C PHE A 10 7.98 10.34 -6.80
N LYS A 11 8.46 10.90 -7.92
CA LYS A 11 7.74 11.93 -8.65
C LYS A 11 6.59 11.28 -9.40
N LYS A 12 5.37 11.63 -9.02
CA LYS A 12 4.14 11.05 -9.54
C LYS A 12 3.45 12.04 -10.47
N LEU A 13 3.00 11.53 -11.62
CA LEU A 13 2.19 12.25 -12.61
C LEU A 13 0.72 11.80 -12.58
N ASN A 14 0.40 10.79 -11.75
CA ASN A 14 -0.94 10.27 -11.46
C ASN A 14 -0.91 9.54 -10.11
N SER A 15 -2.08 9.17 -9.58
CA SER A 15 -2.21 8.49 -8.30
C SER A 15 -2.34 6.96 -8.40
N ASN A 16 -1.99 6.37 -9.54
CA ASN A 16 -2.08 4.92 -9.73
C ASN A 16 -1.11 4.17 -8.80
N GLY A 17 -1.55 3.07 -8.23
CA GLY A 17 -0.75 2.17 -7.40
C GLY A 17 -0.43 2.67 -5.99
N GLU A 18 -1.05 3.76 -5.55
CA GLU A 18 -0.79 4.34 -4.22
C GLU A 18 -1.68 3.75 -3.10
N TYR A 19 -2.76 3.06 -3.47
CA TYR A 19 -3.80 2.55 -2.54
C TYR A 19 -4.42 3.63 -1.64
N ILE A 20 -4.28 4.90 -2.04
CA ILE A 20 -4.91 6.07 -1.44
C ILE A 20 -5.71 6.75 -2.55
N PHE A 21 -7.02 6.89 -2.35
CA PHE A 21 -7.91 7.50 -3.33
C PHE A 21 -7.99 9.00 -3.07
N ASP A 22 -7.29 9.79 -3.86
CA ASP A 22 -7.16 11.24 -3.73
C ASP A 22 -7.79 12.04 -4.89
N HIS A 23 -8.62 11.40 -5.71
CA HIS A 23 -9.31 12.03 -6.84
C HIS A 23 -10.11 13.28 -6.45
N MET A 24 -10.65 13.33 -5.23
CA MET A 24 -11.36 14.53 -4.75
C MET A 24 -10.44 15.75 -4.65
N PHE A 25 -9.19 15.56 -4.23
CA PHE A 25 -8.19 16.62 -4.17
C PHE A 25 -7.75 17.04 -5.58
N GLU A 26 -7.53 16.09 -6.47
CA GLU A 26 -7.22 16.35 -7.86
C GLU A 26 -8.31 17.20 -8.51
N ASN A 27 -9.58 16.81 -8.35
CA ASN A 27 -10.73 17.57 -8.87
C ASN A 27 -10.81 18.98 -8.26
N ALA A 28 -10.58 19.13 -6.96
CA ALA A 28 -10.59 20.44 -6.31
C ALA A 28 -9.49 21.35 -6.86
N TYR A 29 -8.30 20.84 -7.14
CA TYR A 29 -7.24 21.61 -7.79
C TYR A 29 -7.63 22.07 -9.19
N TYR A 30 -8.25 21.20 -9.99
CA TYR A 30 -8.78 21.59 -11.31
C TYR A 30 -9.82 22.68 -11.23
N GLN A 31 -10.74 22.63 -10.28
CA GLN A 31 -11.78 23.62 -10.11
C GLN A 31 -11.24 25.03 -9.81
N ILE A 32 -10.09 25.13 -9.15
CA ILE A 32 -9.44 26.44 -8.88
C ILE A 32 -8.37 26.80 -9.93
N GLY A 33 -8.31 26.09 -11.05
CA GLY A 33 -7.33 26.33 -12.12
C GLY A 33 -5.88 25.98 -11.78
N SER A 34 -5.68 25.09 -10.79
CA SER A 34 -4.35 24.65 -10.35
C SER A 34 -4.05 23.21 -10.75
N ASN A 35 -2.77 22.86 -10.86
CA ASN A 35 -2.32 21.52 -11.17
C ASN A 35 -2.08 20.71 -9.88
N TYR A 36 -2.71 19.55 -9.79
CA TYR A 36 -2.46 18.59 -8.71
C TYR A 36 -1.16 17.82 -8.89
N PHE A 37 -0.72 17.63 -10.12
CA PHE A 37 0.53 16.99 -10.49
C PHE A 37 1.55 17.98 -11.08
N PRO A 38 2.86 17.69 -11.00
CA PRO A 38 3.47 16.54 -10.33
C PRO A 38 3.43 16.66 -8.81
N LYS A 39 3.33 15.51 -8.12
CA LYS A 39 3.46 15.42 -6.66
C LYS A 39 4.61 14.49 -6.28
N TYR A 40 5.15 14.62 -5.07
CA TYR A 40 6.05 13.64 -4.49
C TYR A 40 5.30 12.68 -3.58
N LEU A 41 5.60 11.38 -3.74
CA LEU A 41 5.12 10.31 -2.89
C LEU A 41 6.27 9.65 -2.14
N SER A 42 6.28 9.74 -0.83
CA SER A 42 7.10 8.90 0.05
C SER A 42 6.30 7.66 0.43
N GLY A 43 6.70 6.51 -0.12
CA GLY A 43 5.98 5.26 0.05
C GLY A 43 6.79 4.06 -0.43
N ILE A 44 6.24 2.87 -0.27
CA ILE A 44 6.76 1.65 -0.90
C ILE A 44 5.87 1.39 -2.13
N PRO A 45 6.44 1.30 -3.34
CA PRO A 45 5.65 1.09 -4.54
C PRO A 45 4.76 -0.15 -4.43
N PHE A 46 3.49 0.00 -4.81
CA PHE A 46 2.48 -1.05 -4.82
C PHE A 46 2.30 -1.81 -3.48
N THR A 47 2.72 -1.21 -2.35
CA THR A 47 2.73 -1.90 -1.05
C THR A 47 2.11 -1.03 0.03
N PRO A 48 0.83 -1.26 0.40
CA PRO A 48 0.12 -0.48 1.41
C PRO A 48 0.48 -0.90 2.84
N VAL A 49 1.77 -0.87 3.18
CA VAL A 49 2.28 -1.31 4.49
C VAL A 49 2.73 -0.11 5.31
N THR A 50 2.25 -0.05 6.55
CA THR A 50 2.69 0.96 7.53
C THR A 50 4.12 0.63 7.98
N ARG A 51 5.06 1.49 7.62
CA ARG A 51 6.50 1.39 7.95
C ARG A 51 7.12 2.77 8.03
N LEU A 52 8.30 2.83 8.64
CA LEU A 52 9.14 4.03 8.60
C LEU A 52 9.49 4.38 7.15
N LYS A 53 9.21 5.60 6.77
CA LYS A 53 9.60 6.16 5.46
C LYS A 53 10.79 7.11 5.57
N PHE A 54 11.05 7.61 6.78
CA PHE A 54 12.18 8.48 7.10
C PHE A 54 13.20 7.66 7.86
N ILE A 55 14.24 7.23 7.17
CA ILE A 55 15.33 6.41 7.73
C ILE A 55 16.51 7.37 7.93
N TYR A 56 17.00 7.48 9.14
CA TYR A 56 18.08 8.42 9.46
C TYR A 56 18.86 8.02 10.71
N SER A 57 20.12 8.46 10.75
CA SER A 57 20.97 8.36 11.93
C SER A 57 20.61 9.45 12.93
N LYS A 58 20.07 9.05 14.08
CA LYS A 58 19.65 10.01 15.12
C LYS A 58 20.80 10.84 15.70
N ASN A 59 22.03 10.35 15.60
CA ASN A 59 23.24 11.07 16.08
C ASN A 59 23.68 12.14 15.09
N SER A 60 23.25 12.07 13.82
CA SER A 60 23.75 12.97 12.76
C SER A 60 22.69 13.96 12.29
N VAL A 61 21.40 13.57 12.31
CA VAL A 61 20.31 14.41 11.84
C VAL A 61 19.01 14.11 12.59
N ASP A 62 18.24 15.15 12.85
CA ASP A 62 16.89 15.03 13.40
C ASP A 62 15.80 15.05 12.31
N GLN A 63 14.61 14.64 12.68
CA GLN A 63 13.48 14.58 11.77
C GLN A 63 13.03 15.97 11.29
N ASP A 64 13.25 17.00 12.10
CA ASP A 64 12.93 18.40 11.75
C ASP A 64 13.74 18.88 10.55
N LYS A 65 15.04 18.59 10.54
CA LYS A 65 15.91 18.94 9.40
C LYS A 65 15.48 18.22 8.12
N ILE A 66 15.08 16.95 8.24
CA ILE A 66 14.60 16.18 7.09
C ILE A 66 13.31 16.80 6.53
N ILE A 67 12.34 17.13 7.39
CA ILE A 67 11.07 17.72 6.96
C ILE A 67 11.29 19.10 6.32
N LYS A 68 12.14 19.95 6.92
CA LYS A 68 12.52 21.25 6.34
C LYS A 68 13.17 21.10 4.98
N LEU A 69 14.03 20.10 4.80
CA LEU A 69 14.67 19.80 3.51
C LEU A 69 13.63 19.35 2.47
N ILE A 70 12.68 18.48 2.84
CA ILE A 70 11.59 18.06 1.95
C ILE A 70 10.78 19.29 1.51
N ILE A 71 10.40 20.17 2.42
CA ILE A 71 9.65 21.39 2.10
C ILE A 71 10.44 22.29 1.15
N LYS A 72 11.76 22.44 1.38
CA LYS A 72 12.64 23.19 0.49
C LYS A 72 12.66 22.61 -0.91
N VAL A 73 12.89 21.31 -1.04
CA VAL A 73 12.95 20.60 -2.33
C VAL A 73 11.63 20.72 -3.12
N ILE A 74 10.48 20.59 -2.43
CA ILE A 74 9.16 20.75 -3.04
C ILE A 74 9.03 22.13 -3.67
N LYS A 75 9.41 23.20 -2.95
CA LYS A 75 9.34 24.58 -3.44
C LYS A 75 10.29 24.83 -4.60
N GLU A 76 11.55 24.39 -4.49
CA GLU A 76 12.58 24.59 -5.53
C GLU A 76 12.25 23.86 -6.83
N GLN A 77 11.60 22.70 -6.75
CA GLN A 77 11.26 21.90 -7.92
C GLN A 77 9.84 22.12 -8.45
N ASN A 78 9.14 23.10 -7.91
CA ASN A 78 7.75 23.40 -8.27
C ASN A 78 6.82 22.17 -8.27
N ILE A 79 6.92 21.38 -7.18
CA ILE A 79 6.08 20.20 -6.92
C ILE A 79 4.82 20.65 -6.20
N SER A 80 3.66 20.19 -6.64
CA SER A 80 2.36 20.61 -6.10
C SER A 80 2.16 20.22 -4.63
N SER A 81 2.62 19.01 -4.27
CA SER A 81 2.44 18.47 -2.92
C SER A 81 3.40 17.32 -2.61
N PHE A 82 3.53 17.02 -1.31
CA PHE A 82 4.24 15.86 -0.79
C PHE A 82 3.26 14.96 -0.04
N HIS A 83 3.26 13.70 -0.36
CA HIS A 83 2.44 12.67 0.28
C HIS A 83 3.32 11.64 0.96
N ALA A 84 3.12 11.40 2.24
CA ALA A 84 3.75 10.31 2.99
C ALA A 84 2.68 9.28 3.36
N ASN A 85 2.61 8.19 2.58
CA ASN A 85 1.57 7.20 2.74
C ASN A 85 1.98 6.09 3.72
N PHE A 86 1.02 5.59 4.51
CA PHE A 86 1.22 4.48 5.45
C PHE A 86 2.40 4.69 6.40
N ILE A 87 2.46 5.87 7.00
CA ILE A 87 3.45 6.23 8.01
C ILE A 87 2.98 5.88 9.42
N ASP A 88 3.90 5.76 10.34
CA ASP A 88 3.60 5.56 11.75
C ASP A 88 3.05 6.84 12.41
N SER A 89 2.41 6.66 13.58
CA SER A 89 1.76 7.77 14.30
C SER A 89 2.74 8.83 14.78
N LYS A 90 3.99 8.48 15.06
CA LYS A 90 5.03 9.44 15.51
C LYS A 90 5.43 10.35 14.36
N THR A 91 5.71 9.78 13.20
CA THR A 91 6.00 10.55 11.98
C THR A 91 4.82 11.42 11.56
N SER A 92 3.58 10.90 11.67
CA SER A 92 2.37 11.67 11.39
C SER A 92 2.25 12.91 12.26
N LYS A 93 2.38 12.75 13.59
CA LYS A 93 2.33 13.88 14.55
C LYS A 93 3.41 14.91 14.22
N LYS A 94 4.61 14.45 13.87
CA LYS A 94 5.71 15.36 13.53
C LYS A 94 5.43 16.16 12.25
N LEU A 95 4.85 15.55 11.23
CA LEU A 95 4.43 16.25 10.01
C LEU A 95 3.31 17.26 10.28
N GLU A 96 2.36 16.96 11.18
CA GLU A 96 1.30 17.88 11.59
C GLU A 96 1.85 19.19 12.19
N GLU A 97 2.99 19.15 12.93
CA GLU A 97 3.69 20.36 13.42
C GLU A 97 4.13 21.29 12.29
N TYR A 98 4.41 20.72 11.09
CA TYR A 98 4.76 21.44 9.86
C TYR A 98 3.57 21.73 8.93
N LYS A 99 2.35 21.66 9.46
CA LYS A 99 1.10 21.95 8.74
C LYS A 99 0.76 20.99 7.60
N PHE A 100 1.29 19.76 7.65
CA PHE A 100 0.80 18.70 6.76
C PHE A 100 -0.56 18.21 7.23
N PHE A 101 -1.46 17.95 6.28
CA PHE A 101 -2.77 17.37 6.55
C PHE A 101 -2.68 15.88 6.80
N LYS A 102 -3.29 15.44 7.89
CA LYS A 102 -3.44 14.02 8.18
C LYS A 102 -4.65 13.44 7.50
N ARG A 103 -4.45 12.31 6.82
CA ARG A 103 -5.54 11.46 6.33
C ARG A 103 -5.52 10.13 7.07
N ILE A 104 -6.70 9.65 7.43
CA ILE A 104 -6.88 8.36 8.11
C ILE A 104 -7.62 7.43 7.17
N GLY A 105 -7.08 6.23 6.99
CA GLY A 105 -7.71 5.12 6.29
C GLY A 105 -7.86 3.92 7.21
N ILE A 106 -8.65 2.94 6.77
CA ILE A 106 -8.87 1.70 7.50
C ILE A 106 -8.20 0.56 6.71
N GLN A 107 -7.41 -0.25 7.41
CA GLN A 107 -6.89 -1.51 6.90
C GLN A 107 -7.36 -2.65 7.81
N TYR A 108 -7.79 -3.75 7.21
CA TYR A 108 -8.15 -4.95 7.93
C TYR A 108 -6.96 -5.89 7.98
N HIS A 109 -6.56 -6.27 9.17
CA HIS A 109 -5.46 -7.20 9.40
C HIS A 109 -6.01 -8.47 10.07
N TRP A 110 -5.66 -9.61 9.51
CA TRP A 110 -5.85 -10.87 10.20
C TRP A 110 -4.58 -11.20 11.00
N VAL A 111 -4.75 -11.51 12.27
CA VAL A 111 -3.66 -11.88 13.16
C VAL A 111 -3.95 -13.30 13.66
N ASN A 112 -2.95 -14.17 13.55
CA ASN A 112 -3.07 -15.51 14.12
C ASN A 112 -3.01 -15.42 15.66
N ASN A 113 -4.13 -15.76 16.30
CA ASN A 113 -4.26 -15.84 17.76
C ASN A 113 -3.84 -17.22 18.28
N SER A 114 -2.71 -17.72 17.81
CA SER A 114 -2.15 -19.04 18.17
C SER A 114 -2.98 -20.23 17.71
N PHE A 115 -3.75 -20.08 16.63
CA PHE A 115 -4.43 -21.21 16.01
C PHE A 115 -3.40 -22.21 15.46
N SER A 116 -3.56 -23.48 15.83
CA SER A 116 -2.68 -24.57 15.40
C SER A 116 -2.92 -24.96 13.93
N ASP A 117 -4.17 -24.89 13.50
CA ASP A 117 -4.61 -25.22 12.15
C ASP A 117 -5.88 -24.45 11.75
N PHE A 118 -6.40 -24.75 10.56
CA PHE A 118 -7.59 -24.10 10.05
C PHE A 118 -8.88 -24.50 10.78
N ASP A 119 -8.93 -25.71 11.31
CA ASP A 119 -10.11 -26.18 12.05
C ASP A 119 -10.20 -25.51 13.41
N ASP A 120 -9.06 -25.28 14.06
CA ASP A 120 -8.96 -24.50 15.28
C ASP A 120 -9.40 -23.05 15.04
N PHE A 121 -8.95 -22.43 13.96
CA PHE A 121 -9.46 -21.12 13.54
C PHE A 121 -10.99 -21.13 13.32
N LEU A 122 -11.54 -22.14 12.64
CA LEU A 122 -12.98 -22.25 12.44
C LEU A 122 -13.76 -22.42 13.74
N ASN A 123 -13.16 -23.07 14.75
CA ASN A 123 -13.77 -23.26 16.06
C ASN A 123 -13.95 -21.93 16.82
N SER A 124 -13.14 -20.92 16.53
CA SER A 124 -13.28 -19.58 17.11
C SER A 124 -14.45 -18.78 16.54
N MET A 125 -15.06 -19.23 15.43
CA MET A 125 -16.12 -18.52 14.74
C MET A 125 -17.51 -18.87 15.28
N LYS A 126 -18.47 -17.95 15.06
CA LYS A 126 -19.89 -18.26 15.29
C LYS A 126 -20.32 -19.43 14.39
N SER A 127 -21.13 -20.34 14.93
CA SER A 127 -21.55 -21.59 14.28
C SER A 127 -22.10 -21.41 12.86
N ARG A 128 -22.87 -20.35 12.62
CA ARG A 128 -23.40 -20.04 11.28
C ARG A 128 -22.27 -19.79 10.27
N LYS A 129 -21.27 -18.98 10.64
CA LYS A 129 -20.14 -18.66 9.74
C LYS A 129 -19.26 -19.87 9.49
N LYS A 130 -18.96 -20.64 10.55
CA LYS A 130 -18.23 -21.91 10.45
C LYS A 130 -18.90 -22.87 9.46
N LYS A 131 -20.22 -23.10 9.60
CA LYS A 131 -20.99 -23.99 8.69
C LYS A 131 -20.93 -23.51 7.23
N THR A 132 -21.01 -22.20 6.99
CA THR A 132 -20.91 -21.64 5.64
C THR A 132 -19.55 -21.95 5.02
N ILE A 133 -18.45 -21.70 5.72
CA ILE A 133 -17.09 -21.94 5.23
C ILE A 133 -16.85 -23.44 4.95
N ILE A 134 -17.30 -24.32 5.85
CA ILE A 134 -17.20 -25.76 5.65
C ILE A 134 -17.96 -26.21 4.39
N LYS A 135 -19.18 -25.70 4.20
CA LYS A 135 -19.99 -26.01 3.01
C LYS A 135 -19.31 -25.53 1.72
N GLU A 136 -18.74 -24.32 1.71
CA GLU A 136 -18.02 -23.76 0.55
C GLU A 136 -16.78 -24.60 0.20
N ARG A 137 -15.99 -25.00 1.21
CA ARG A 137 -14.81 -25.86 1.00
C ARG A 137 -15.20 -27.26 0.47
N LYS A 138 -16.28 -27.85 1.04
CA LYS A 138 -16.78 -29.11 0.56
C LYS A 138 -17.25 -29.02 -0.89
N PHE A 139 -17.97 -27.97 -1.24
CA PHE A 139 -18.44 -27.73 -2.62
C PHE A 139 -17.25 -27.75 -3.61
N LEU A 140 -16.16 -27.05 -3.32
CA LEU A 140 -14.97 -27.03 -4.18
C LEU A 140 -14.38 -28.44 -4.34
N LYS A 141 -14.28 -29.21 -3.25
CA LYS A 141 -13.76 -30.57 -3.28
C LYS A 141 -14.65 -31.49 -4.11
N ASP A 142 -15.97 -31.40 -3.92
CA ASP A 142 -16.97 -32.23 -4.64
C ASP A 142 -16.99 -31.90 -6.16
N HIS A 143 -16.51 -30.72 -6.57
CA HIS A 143 -16.38 -30.30 -7.97
C HIS A 143 -14.95 -30.49 -8.52
N GLY A 144 -14.12 -31.30 -7.88
CA GLY A 144 -12.81 -31.68 -8.36
C GLY A 144 -11.76 -30.56 -8.33
N VAL A 145 -12.01 -29.47 -7.58
CA VAL A 145 -11.01 -28.40 -7.43
C VAL A 145 -9.92 -28.87 -6.48
N SER A 146 -8.68 -28.82 -6.94
CA SER A 146 -7.47 -29.10 -6.15
C SER A 146 -6.65 -27.82 -5.96
N PHE A 147 -5.89 -27.77 -4.86
CA PHE A 147 -5.02 -26.65 -4.53
C PHE A 147 -3.56 -27.13 -4.52
N LEU A 148 -2.72 -26.42 -5.24
CA LEU A 148 -1.29 -26.65 -5.27
C LEU A 148 -0.56 -25.39 -4.82
N THR A 149 0.25 -25.49 -3.76
CA THR A 149 1.12 -24.41 -3.32
C THR A 149 2.52 -24.63 -3.90
N LYS A 150 3.02 -23.60 -4.58
CA LYS A 150 4.39 -23.56 -5.11
C LYS A 150 5.15 -22.40 -4.47
N GLU A 151 6.40 -22.64 -4.08
CA GLU A 151 7.25 -21.64 -3.43
C GLU A 151 8.64 -21.60 -4.06
N GLY A 152 9.21 -20.40 -4.13
CA GLY A 152 10.58 -20.17 -4.56
C GLY A 152 10.90 -20.77 -5.93
N ASN A 153 11.88 -21.66 -6.00
CA ASN A 153 12.35 -22.29 -7.23
C ASN A 153 11.37 -23.32 -7.85
N LYS A 154 10.26 -23.62 -7.18
CA LYS A 154 9.20 -24.48 -7.74
C LYS A 154 8.22 -23.69 -8.64
N ILE A 155 8.34 -22.38 -8.67
CA ILE A 155 7.56 -21.51 -9.55
C ILE A 155 8.28 -21.42 -10.89
N ASP A 156 7.61 -21.83 -11.96
CA ASP A 156 8.13 -21.77 -13.31
C ASP A 156 7.53 -20.60 -14.13
N GLU A 157 8.08 -20.37 -15.33
CA GLU A 157 7.63 -19.30 -16.22
C GLU A 157 6.15 -19.46 -16.63
N LYS A 158 5.67 -20.70 -16.74
CA LYS A 158 4.27 -20.99 -17.07
C LYS A 158 3.34 -20.56 -15.93
N ASP A 159 3.76 -20.77 -14.68
CA ASP A 159 3.00 -20.32 -13.51
C ASP A 159 2.85 -18.79 -13.52
N ILE A 160 3.95 -18.07 -13.81
CA ILE A 160 3.94 -16.60 -13.91
C ILE A 160 3.03 -16.12 -15.04
N LYS A 161 3.10 -16.73 -16.23
CA LYS A 161 2.23 -16.38 -17.35
C LYS A 161 0.75 -16.61 -17.04
N ASN A 162 0.43 -17.73 -16.40
CA ASN A 162 -0.93 -18.03 -15.98
C ASN A 162 -1.45 -17.03 -14.95
N LEU A 163 -0.63 -16.71 -13.94
CA LEU A 163 -0.97 -15.71 -12.93
C LEU A 163 -1.19 -14.33 -13.55
N TYR A 164 -0.33 -13.94 -14.51
CA TYR A 164 -0.47 -12.68 -15.21
C TYR A 164 -1.77 -12.61 -16.04
N SER A 165 -2.15 -13.69 -16.71
CA SER A 165 -3.43 -13.79 -17.44
C SER A 165 -4.63 -13.63 -16.50
N CYS A 166 -4.59 -14.26 -15.31
CA CYS A 166 -5.63 -14.10 -14.30
C CYS A 166 -5.67 -12.67 -13.74
N TYR A 167 -4.51 -12.03 -13.56
CA TYR A 167 -4.41 -10.64 -13.16
C TYR A 167 -5.07 -9.71 -14.19
N LEU A 168 -4.74 -9.85 -15.49
CA LEU A 168 -5.33 -9.03 -16.56
C LEU A 168 -6.86 -9.20 -16.62
N ASN A 169 -7.38 -10.44 -16.55
CA ASN A 169 -8.80 -10.72 -16.52
C ASN A 169 -9.50 -10.03 -15.33
N THR A 170 -8.85 -10.00 -14.16
CA THR A 170 -9.38 -9.31 -12.98
C THR A 170 -9.41 -7.79 -13.17
N ILE A 171 -8.36 -7.22 -13.77
CA ILE A 171 -8.28 -5.78 -14.08
C ILE A 171 -9.36 -5.37 -15.08
N GLU A 172 -9.56 -6.15 -16.14
CA GLU A 172 -10.59 -5.93 -17.15
C GLU A 172 -12.00 -5.92 -16.53
N LYS A 173 -12.32 -6.93 -15.72
CA LYS A 173 -13.61 -7.02 -15.01
C LYS A 173 -13.86 -5.84 -14.06
N LYS A 174 -12.82 -5.19 -13.56
CA LYS A 174 -12.91 -4.03 -12.67
C LYS A 174 -12.82 -2.68 -13.40
N TRP A 175 -12.79 -2.67 -14.72
CA TRP A 175 -12.68 -1.46 -15.55
C TRP A 175 -11.48 -0.61 -15.14
N SER A 176 -10.39 -1.27 -14.76
CA SER A 176 -9.15 -0.65 -14.27
C SER A 176 -8.03 -0.77 -15.30
N ARG A 177 -6.88 -0.18 -15.02
CA ARG A 177 -5.67 -0.30 -15.85
C ARG A 177 -4.64 -1.18 -15.15
N PRO A 178 -3.93 -2.06 -15.88
CA PRO A 178 -2.88 -2.86 -15.29
C PRO A 178 -1.73 -1.99 -14.79
N TYR A 179 -1.15 -2.38 -13.66
CA TYR A 179 0.06 -1.76 -13.09
C TYR A 179 1.33 -2.49 -13.52
N LEU A 180 1.20 -3.78 -13.83
CA LEU A 180 2.29 -4.66 -14.27
C LEU A 180 2.27 -4.78 -15.78
N ASN A 181 3.44 -4.88 -16.40
CA ASN A 181 3.70 -5.07 -17.84
C ASN A 181 4.60 -6.28 -18.04
#